data_375674b94138659ca899c9c31ceba424
#
_entry.id   375674b94138659ca899c9c31ceba424
#
_cell.length_a   1.000
_cell.length_b   1.000
_cell.length_c   1.000
_cell.angle_alpha   90.00
_cell.angle_beta   90.00
_cell.angle_gamma   90.00
#
_symmetry.space_group_name_H-M   'P 1'
#
loop_
_entity.id
_entity.type
_entity.pdbx_description
1 polymer ?
#
loop_
_entity_poly.entity_id
_entity_poly.type
_entity_poly.pdbx_seq_one_letter_code
_entity_poly.pdbx_strand_id
1 'polypeptide(L)'
;MRILLSELCYQRPRDTSLSGPRSTLVWVAVLAVGSIAPLTARACATCGCTVNSDAAMGYAAASGWHLNLEYNYINQDQLRGGTGTASAAGVVNRPSDPTLGGGEIEQATLNRYFDLGLSYRPNANWNINLLVPYIARTHSTYGQQQQPYVPSETTPDQLSYARVAGLGDTRLIASYQGLLPTHYLGLQLGVKLPTGQSGTAVSFHAGSDAGSPLDASLQAGTGSTDLILGAYYYQPVSQDFDAFASAQFQAAVSHRLDQPGDDFRPGNATTLSLGVRDETSAAWVPQLQLNLLHKSADQGDLADRPDTAGFVAYLSPGLTVRALSSLYLYGVVQLPVYSDLSGYQLFPRWTATVGLSYAL
;
A
#
# COMPACT_ATOMS: atom_id res chain seq x y z
N MET A 1 -70.05 -12.06 21.58
CA MET A 1 -70.90 -11.48 20.56
C MET A 1 -70.02 -11.40 19.31
N ARG A 2 -69.98 -12.46 18.52
CA ARG A 2 -70.70 -12.67 17.24
C ARG A 2 -70.61 -11.42 16.38
N ILE A 3 -70.09 -11.37 15.15
CA ILE A 3 -70.34 -12.17 13.90
C ILE A 3 -69.51 -11.39 12.83
N LEU A 4 -68.98 -11.75 11.73
CA LEU A 4 -68.99 -12.77 10.70
C LEU A 4 -68.03 -12.33 9.59
N LEU A 5 -67.29 -13.25 9.07
CA LEU A 5 -66.98 -13.66 7.71
C LEU A 5 -67.52 -12.78 6.56
N SER A 6 -66.63 -12.49 5.61
CA SER A 6 -66.97 -12.74 4.19
C SER A 6 -65.65 -12.92 3.37
N GLU A 7 -65.51 -14.11 2.81
CA GLU A 7 -64.65 -14.45 1.70
C GLU A 7 -65.04 -13.66 0.44
N LEU A 8 -64.06 -13.35 -0.38
CA LEU A 8 -64.27 -13.29 -1.83
C LEU A 8 -62.99 -13.66 -2.56
N CYS A 9 -63.04 -14.86 -3.13
CA CYS A 9 -62.21 -15.30 -4.23
C CYS A 9 -62.22 -14.29 -5.37
N TYR A 10 -61.04 -14.00 -5.94
CA TYR A 10 -61.01 -13.58 -7.34
C TYR A 10 -59.79 -14.19 -8.05
N GLN A 11 -60.09 -14.69 -9.21
CA GLN A 11 -59.40 -15.51 -10.17
C GLN A 11 -58.14 -14.90 -10.74
N ARG A 12 -57.14 -15.77 -11.05
CA ARG A 12 -56.06 -15.53 -12.01
C ARG A 12 -56.61 -15.29 -13.43
N PRO A 13 -55.98 -14.43 -14.19
CA PRO A 13 -55.86 -14.61 -15.65
C PRO A 13 -54.44 -15.06 -16.01
N ARG A 14 -54.46 -15.90 -17.03
CA ARG A 14 -53.32 -16.54 -17.69
C ARG A 14 -52.45 -15.56 -18.50
N ASP A 15 -51.20 -15.88 -18.58
CA ASP A 15 -50.20 -15.73 -19.64
C ASP A 15 -50.46 -14.69 -20.75
N THR A 16 -49.54 -13.72 -20.82
CA THR A 16 -48.93 -13.35 -22.11
C THR A 16 -47.44 -13.05 -21.92
N SER A 17 -46.63 -13.82 -22.62
CA SER A 17 -45.22 -13.68 -22.84
C SER A 17 -44.89 -12.31 -23.40
N LEU A 18 -43.95 -11.59 -22.73
CA LEU A 18 -43.06 -10.64 -23.41
C LEU A 18 -41.69 -10.78 -22.85
N SER A 19 -40.86 -11.42 -23.64
CA SER A 19 -39.43 -11.46 -23.56
C SER A 19 -38.83 -10.05 -23.74
N GLY A 20 -38.14 -9.55 -22.71
CA GLY A 20 -37.36 -8.32 -22.84
C GLY A 20 -36.07 -8.47 -22.05
N PRO A 21 -34.93 -8.08 -22.63
CA PRO A 21 -33.61 -8.49 -22.15
C PRO A 21 -33.16 -7.63 -20.97
N ARG A 22 -33.11 -8.20 -19.79
CA ARG A 22 -32.56 -7.57 -18.57
C ARG A 22 -31.25 -8.17 -18.05
N SER A 23 -30.59 -9.03 -18.86
CA SER A 23 -29.35 -9.70 -18.43
C SER A 23 -28.08 -9.28 -19.19
N THR A 24 -28.15 -8.35 -20.14
CA THR A 24 -26.99 -7.96 -20.97
C THR A 24 -26.19 -6.78 -20.43
N LEU A 25 -26.69 -5.99 -19.48
CA LEU A 25 -25.97 -4.82 -18.96
C LEU A 25 -24.97 -5.13 -17.84
N VAL A 26 -25.12 -6.24 -17.13
CA VAL A 26 -24.20 -6.62 -16.06
C VAL A 26 -22.94 -7.32 -16.62
N TRP A 27 -23.04 -8.00 -17.77
CA TRP A 27 -21.91 -8.68 -18.41
C TRP A 27 -21.01 -7.76 -19.24
N VAL A 28 -21.51 -6.61 -19.68
CA VAL A 28 -20.69 -5.65 -20.45
C VAL A 28 -19.71 -4.89 -19.55
N ALA A 29 -20.05 -4.68 -18.28
CA ALA A 29 -19.14 -4.03 -17.33
C ALA A 29 -17.96 -4.94 -16.93
N VAL A 30 -18.13 -6.27 -16.97
CA VAL A 30 -17.06 -7.23 -16.62
C VAL A 30 -16.14 -7.52 -17.81
N LEU A 31 -16.63 -7.40 -19.06
CA LEU A 31 -15.83 -7.62 -20.27
C LEU A 31 -15.01 -6.41 -20.73
N ALA A 32 -15.31 -5.21 -20.26
CA ALA A 32 -14.53 -4.01 -20.57
C ALA A 32 -13.21 -3.92 -19.78
N VAL A 33 -13.00 -4.78 -18.77
CA VAL A 33 -11.72 -4.88 -18.03
C VAL A 33 -10.73 -5.85 -18.70
N GLY A 34 -11.16 -6.62 -19.69
CA GLY A 34 -10.40 -7.72 -20.30
C GLY A 34 -9.51 -7.37 -21.50
N SER A 35 -9.38 -6.10 -21.90
CA SER A 35 -8.59 -5.72 -23.08
C SER A 35 -7.62 -4.56 -22.87
N ILE A 36 -7.09 -4.41 -21.62
CA ILE A 36 -5.89 -3.60 -21.44
C ILE A 36 -4.71 -4.52 -21.73
N ALA A 37 -4.12 -4.35 -22.91
CA ALA A 37 -2.85 -4.96 -23.26
C ALA A 37 -1.85 -4.73 -22.12
N PRO A 38 -0.99 -5.70 -21.77
CA PRO A 38 -0.01 -5.53 -20.72
C PRO A 38 0.99 -4.45 -21.15
N LEU A 39 0.73 -3.20 -20.75
CA LEU A 39 1.79 -2.21 -20.66
C LEU A 39 2.71 -2.75 -19.55
N THR A 40 3.94 -3.09 -19.93
CA THR A 40 4.97 -3.59 -19.02
C THR A 40 5.25 -2.52 -17.95
N ALA A 41 4.59 -2.64 -16.83
CA ALA A 41 4.77 -1.77 -15.70
C ALA A 41 5.54 -2.52 -14.61
N ARG A 42 6.46 -1.86 -13.94
CA ARG A 42 7.50 -2.43 -13.07
C ARG A 42 7.59 -1.62 -11.77
N ALA A 43 7.62 -2.19 -10.53
CA ALA A 43 7.46 -1.50 -9.24
C ALA A 43 8.49 -1.81 -8.15
N CYS A 44 8.97 -0.81 -7.44
CA CYS A 44 9.76 -0.96 -6.22
C CYS A 44 8.89 -1.43 -5.03
N ALA A 45 9.32 -2.50 -4.37
CA ALA A 45 8.70 -3.01 -3.14
C ALA A 45 9.00 -2.11 -1.90
N THR A 46 9.78 -1.06 -2.08
CA THR A 46 10.25 -0.18 -1.00
C THR A 46 9.22 0.80 -0.47
N CYS A 47 8.12 1.03 -1.20
CA CYS A 47 7.06 1.89 -0.69
C CYS A 47 6.20 1.07 0.26
N GLY A 48 6.37 1.29 1.57
CA GLY A 48 5.57 0.69 2.61
C GLY A 48 4.08 0.87 2.34
N CYS A 49 3.47 -0.14 1.73
CA CYS A 49 2.02 -0.24 1.67
C CYS A 49 1.57 -0.72 3.03
N THR A 50 1.28 0.23 3.90
CA THR A 50 0.64 -0.04 5.17
C THR A 50 -0.75 -0.59 4.89
N VAL A 51 -1.12 -1.64 5.61
CA VAL A 51 -2.51 -2.11 5.63
C VAL A 51 -3.36 -0.94 6.09
N ASN A 52 -4.44 -0.63 5.36
CA ASN A 52 -5.34 0.44 5.76
C ASN A 52 -5.94 0.07 7.14
N SER A 53 -5.68 0.89 8.15
CA SER A 53 -6.22 0.72 9.50
C SER A 53 -7.76 0.65 9.50
N ASP A 54 -8.42 1.37 8.58
CA ASP A 54 -9.88 1.30 8.42
C ASP A 54 -10.33 -0.10 8.01
N ALA A 55 -9.56 -0.82 7.16
CA ALA A 55 -9.86 -2.20 6.79
C ALA A 55 -9.69 -3.14 7.99
N ALA A 56 -8.65 -2.94 8.80
CA ALA A 56 -8.41 -3.74 10.02
C ALA A 56 -9.52 -3.52 11.06
N MET A 57 -10.10 -2.30 11.11
CA MET A 57 -11.17 -1.92 12.05
C MET A 57 -12.59 -2.12 11.51
N GLY A 58 -12.75 -2.52 10.23
CA GLY A 58 -14.07 -2.80 9.63
C GLY A 58 -14.89 -1.58 9.29
N TYR A 59 -14.32 -0.52 8.76
CA TYR A 59 -14.99 0.69 8.19
C TYR A 59 -16.18 1.30 8.97
N ALA A 60 -16.75 0.61 9.94
CA ALA A 60 -17.94 0.96 10.72
C ALA A 60 -17.61 1.55 12.10
N ALA A 61 -16.58 2.39 12.19
CA ALA A 61 -16.24 3.02 13.47
C ALA A 61 -17.31 4.05 13.92
N ALA A 62 -17.47 4.19 15.22
CA ALA A 62 -18.38 5.18 15.83
C ALA A 62 -18.01 6.62 15.42
N SER A 63 -18.96 7.54 15.47
CA SER A 63 -18.70 8.99 15.32
C SER A 63 -17.80 9.49 16.44
N GLY A 64 -16.99 10.49 16.17
CA GLY A 64 -16.06 11.09 17.14
C GLY A 64 -14.62 11.07 16.67
N TRP A 65 -13.73 11.28 17.61
CA TRP A 65 -12.28 11.26 17.39
C TRP A 65 -11.72 9.86 17.65
N HIS A 66 -10.78 9.43 16.82
CA HIS A 66 -10.04 8.18 16.99
C HIS A 66 -8.55 8.45 16.85
N LEU A 67 -7.77 7.91 17.77
CA LEU A 67 -6.32 7.93 17.74
C LEU A 67 -5.84 6.55 17.28
N ASN A 68 -5.01 6.52 16.26
CA ASN A 68 -4.40 5.31 15.72
C ASN A 68 -2.87 5.40 15.89
N LEU A 69 -2.27 4.36 16.43
CA LEU A 69 -0.82 4.20 16.45
C LEU A 69 -0.49 2.90 15.77
N GLU A 70 0.44 2.94 14.81
CA GLU A 70 0.82 1.78 14.02
C GLU A 70 2.34 1.67 13.94
N TYR A 71 2.84 0.46 14.03
CA TYR A 71 4.24 0.12 13.80
C TYR A 71 4.33 -0.87 12.64
N ASN A 72 5.08 -0.49 11.60
CA ASN A 72 5.33 -1.31 10.44
C ASN A 72 6.80 -1.74 10.41
N TYR A 73 7.03 -3.05 10.27
CA TYR A 73 8.34 -3.67 10.14
C TYR A 73 8.49 -4.29 8.76
N ILE A 74 9.47 -3.81 7.98
CA ILE A 74 9.74 -4.27 6.62
C ILE A 74 11.25 -4.47 6.48
N ASN A 75 11.70 -5.74 6.52
CA ASN A 75 13.09 -6.10 6.28
C ASN A 75 13.26 -6.64 4.86
N GLN A 76 13.92 -5.85 4.02
CA GLN A 76 14.22 -6.18 2.64
C GLN A 76 15.67 -6.66 2.56
N ASP A 77 15.87 -7.96 2.71
CA ASP A 77 17.16 -8.65 2.75
C ASP A 77 17.34 -9.67 1.61
N GLN A 78 16.45 -9.64 0.63
CA GLN A 78 16.49 -10.53 -0.52
C GLN A 78 16.53 -9.69 -1.80
N LEU A 79 17.57 -9.85 -2.60
CA LEU A 79 17.62 -9.25 -3.93
C LEU A 79 16.75 -10.06 -4.90
N ARG A 80 15.90 -9.39 -5.68
CA ARG A 80 15.03 -9.98 -6.68
C ARG A 80 15.06 -9.19 -7.98
N GLY A 81 14.81 -9.91 -9.10
CA GLY A 81 14.62 -9.30 -10.42
C GLY A 81 13.56 -10.07 -11.19
N GLY A 82 12.62 -9.39 -11.84
CA GLY A 82 11.44 -10.01 -12.42
C GLY A 82 10.66 -10.80 -11.39
N THR A 83 10.37 -12.06 -11.69
CA THR A 83 9.63 -12.97 -10.81
C THR A 83 10.56 -13.84 -9.92
N GLY A 84 11.88 -13.72 -10.08
CA GLY A 84 12.88 -14.57 -9.44
C GLY A 84 13.71 -13.91 -8.35
N THR A 85 14.47 -14.73 -7.62
CA THR A 85 15.54 -14.26 -6.73
C THR A 85 16.80 -13.99 -7.54
N ALA A 86 17.58 -13.00 -7.13
CA ALA A 86 18.89 -12.67 -7.69
C ALA A 86 19.95 -12.74 -6.61
N SER A 87 21.22 -12.86 -7.05
CA SER A 87 22.37 -12.73 -6.17
C SER A 87 23.20 -11.51 -6.57
N ALA A 88 23.86 -10.88 -5.59
CA ALA A 88 24.73 -9.75 -5.85
C ALA A 88 25.82 -10.10 -6.91
N ALA A 89 26.44 -11.28 -6.82
CA ALA A 89 27.41 -11.75 -7.82
C ALA A 89 26.81 -11.90 -9.22
N GLY A 90 25.55 -12.32 -9.34
CA GLY A 90 24.84 -12.42 -10.62
C GLY A 90 24.53 -11.05 -11.24
N VAL A 91 24.32 -10.04 -10.40
CA VAL A 91 24.07 -8.66 -10.84
C VAL A 91 25.37 -8.01 -11.33
N VAL A 92 26.48 -8.23 -10.64
CA VAL A 92 27.81 -7.72 -11.04
C VAL A 92 28.19 -8.15 -12.47
N ASN A 93 27.87 -9.38 -12.84
CA ASN A 93 28.22 -9.94 -14.15
C ASN A 93 27.21 -9.56 -15.27
N ARG A 94 26.19 -8.78 -14.96
CA ARG A 94 25.23 -8.28 -15.95
C ARG A 94 25.96 -7.29 -16.87
N PRO A 95 25.79 -7.39 -18.21
CA PRO A 95 26.30 -6.36 -19.10
C PRO A 95 25.70 -5.01 -18.70
N SER A 96 26.55 -4.02 -18.44
CA SER A 96 26.08 -2.66 -18.16
C SER A 96 25.34 -2.14 -19.39
N ASP A 97 24.08 -1.82 -19.23
CA ASP A 97 23.32 -1.08 -20.22
C ASP A 97 23.57 0.42 -19.96
N PRO A 98 24.30 1.12 -20.81
CA PRO A 98 24.61 2.53 -20.59
C PRO A 98 23.35 3.43 -20.58
N THR A 99 22.21 2.93 -21.03
CA THR A 99 20.91 3.65 -20.98
C THR A 99 20.20 3.48 -19.66
N LEU A 100 20.62 2.49 -18.83
CA LEU A 100 20.00 2.14 -17.56
C LEU A 100 20.79 2.64 -16.33
N GLY A 101 21.89 3.36 -16.54
CA GLY A 101 22.81 3.76 -15.48
C GLY A 101 23.62 2.60 -14.92
N GLY A 102 24.71 2.86 -14.20
CA GLY A 102 25.41 1.87 -13.42
C GLY A 102 24.63 1.57 -12.15
N GLY A 103 23.84 0.48 -12.14
CA GLY A 103 23.01 0.12 -10.99
C GLY A 103 23.83 -0.08 -9.72
N GLU A 104 23.30 0.35 -8.61
CA GLU A 104 23.80 0.03 -7.28
C GLU A 104 23.47 -1.42 -6.95
N ILE A 105 24.40 -2.11 -6.27
CA ILE A 105 24.18 -3.46 -5.78
C ILE A 105 23.78 -3.38 -4.31
N GLU A 106 22.50 -3.30 -4.07
CA GLU A 106 21.94 -3.22 -2.73
C GLU A 106 22.13 -4.53 -1.94
N GLN A 107 22.38 -4.40 -0.63
CA GLN A 107 22.49 -5.54 0.28
C GLN A 107 21.23 -5.73 1.12
N ALA A 108 20.82 -4.70 1.85
CA ALA A 108 19.63 -4.76 2.70
C ALA A 108 19.07 -3.37 3.03
N THR A 109 17.76 -3.30 3.17
CA THR A 109 17.05 -2.12 3.71
C THR A 109 16.09 -2.56 4.80
N LEU A 110 16.32 -2.11 6.03
CA LEU A 110 15.39 -2.32 7.13
C LEU A 110 14.59 -1.03 7.35
N ASN A 111 13.30 -1.10 7.10
CA ASN A 111 12.34 -0.02 7.33
C ASN A 111 11.52 -0.29 8.58
N ARG A 112 11.40 0.73 9.43
CA ARG A 112 10.49 0.79 10.58
C ARG A 112 9.72 2.09 10.49
N TYR A 113 8.39 1.99 10.38
CA TYR A 113 7.51 3.15 10.37
C TYR A 113 6.72 3.17 11.67
N PHE A 114 6.64 4.34 12.28
CA PHE A 114 5.76 4.63 13.42
C PHE A 114 4.75 5.65 12.94
N ASP A 115 3.52 5.22 12.70
CA ASP A 115 2.49 6.02 12.10
C ASP A 115 1.53 6.51 13.18
N LEU A 116 1.41 7.83 13.32
CA LEU A 116 0.41 8.48 14.16
C LEU A 116 -0.75 8.91 13.28
N GLY A 117 -1.91 8.31 13.49
CA GLY A 117 -3.16 8.64 12.81
C GLY A 117 -4.14 9.32 13.74
N LEU A 118 -4.74 10.41 13.29
CA LEU A 118 -5.86 11.06 13.95
C LEU A 118 -7.04 11.10 12.99
N SER A 119 -8.11 10.40 13.35
CA SER A 119 -9.34 10.36 12.55
C SER A 119 -10.46 11.11 13.24
N TYR A 120 -11.25 11.86 12.48
CA TYR A 120 -12.45 12.53 12.95
C TYR A 120 -13.65 12.14 12.10
N ARG A 121 -14.67 11.58 12.72
CA ARG A 121 -15.95 11.20 12.10
C ARG A 121 -17.07 12.11 12.62
N PRO A 122 -17.38 13.22 11.93
CA PRO A 122 -18.45 14.14 12.36
C PRO A 122 -19.83 13.48 12.31
N ASN A 123 -20.03 12.49 11.45
CA ASN A 123 -21.26 11.72 11.28
C ASN A 123 -20.97 10.40 10.55
N ALA A 124 -22.02 9.61 10.29
CA ALA A 124 -21.90 8.32 9.62
C ALA A 124 -21.36 8.40 8.18
N ASN A 125 -21.42 9.57 7.53
CA ASN A 125 -21.06 9.73 6.12
C ASN A 125 -19.61 10.14 5.91
N TRP A 126 -19.00 10.84 6.84
CA TRP A 126 -17.68 11.46 6.67
C TRP A 126 -16.64 10.91 7.65
N ASN A 127 -15.44 10.71 7.15
CA ASN A 127 -14.24 10.48 7.94
C ASN A 127 -13.09 11.32 7.38
N ILE A 128 -12.40 12.04 8.24
CA ILE A 128 -11.19 12.81 7.92
C ILE A 128 -10.05 12.20 8.71
N ASN A 129 -9.02 11.76 8.02
CA ASN A 129 -7.85 11.11 8.61
C ASN A 129 -6.59 11.92 8.32
N LEU A 130 -5.84 12.24 9.36
CA LEU A 130 -4.50 12.81 9.30
C LEU A 130 -3.51 11.72 9.74
N LEU A 131 -2.53 11.41 8.90
CA LEU A 131 -1.48 10.44 9.16
C LEU A 131 -0.11 11.14 9.13
N VAL A 132 0.65 11.01 10.20
CA VAL A 132 2.01 11.54 10.34
C VAL A 132 2.96 10.37 10.60
N PRO A 133 3.76 9.96 9.60
CA PRO A 133 4.72 8.87 9.77
C PRO A 133 6.03 9.38 10.36
N TYR A 134 6.64 8.59 11.25
CA TYR A 134 8.04 8.70 11.62
C TYR A 134 8.79 7.50 11.06
N ILE A 135 9.85 7.76 10.30
CA ILE A 135 10.62 6.74 9.59
C ILE A 135 11.95 6.52 10.31
N ALA A 136 12.25 5.27 10.61
CA ALA A 136 13.57 4.82 11.03
C ALA A 136 14.04 3.74 10.05
N ARG A 137 14.98 4.09 9.18
CA ARG A 137 15.49 3.22 8.11
C ARG A 137 16.99 3.05 8.25
N THR A 138 17.46 1.83 8.00
CA THR A 138 18.88 1.56 7.76
C THR A 138 19.01 0.91 6.39
N HIS A 139 19.96 1.39 5.61
CA HIS A 139 20.25 0.88 4.28
C HIS A 139 21.71 0.51 4.19
N SER A 140 22.01 -0.58 3.47
CA SER A 140 23.37 -1.03 3.18
C SER A 140 23.47 -1.49 1.74
N THR A 141 24.62 -1.18 1.13
CA THR A 141 24.90 -1.47 -0.27
C THR A 141 26.34 -1.87 -0.46
N TYR A 142 26.60 -2.66 -1.51
CA TYR A 142 27.94 -2.96 -1.99
C TYR A 142 28.49 -1.84 -2.89
N GLY A 143 27.71 -0.81 -3.19
CA GLY A 143 28.10 0.35 -4.00
C GLY A 143 27.83 0.17 -5.48
N GLN A 144 28.35 1.12 -6.25
CA GLN A 144 28.12 1.22 -7.70
C GLN A 144 28.79 0.10 -8.48
N GLN A 145 28.09 -0.43 -9.47
CA GLN A 145 28.51 -1.57 -10.30
C GLN A 145 29.69 -1.26 -11.26
N GLN A 146 30.25 -0.06 -11.25
CA GLN A 146 31.27 0.40 -12.22
C GLN A 146 32.63 -0.29 -12.11
N GLN A 147 32.88 -1.08 -11.09
CA GLN A 147 34.08 -1.89 -10.93
C GLN A 147 33.69 -3.37 -10.83
N PRO A 148 34.51 -4.33 -11.33
CA PRO A 148 34.21 -5.74 -11.18
C PRO A 148 34.39 -6.15 -9.71
N TYR A 149 33.40 -5.78 -8.90
CA TYR A 149 33.35 -6.11 -7.50
C TYR A 149 32.53 -7.38 -7.33
N VAL A 150 33.07 -8.38 -6.71
CA VAL A 150 32.34 -9.58 -6.27
C VAL A 150 32.12 -9.42 -4.77
N PRO A 151 30.85 -9.20 -4.33
CA PRO A 151 30.55 -9.12 -2.92
C PRO A 151 31.02 -10.38 -2.20
N SER A 152 31.80 -10.21 -1.15
CA SER A 152 32.34 -11.31 -0.34
C SER A 152 32.03 -11.00 1.13
N GLU A 153 31.53 -11.99 1.87
CA GLU A 153 31.37 -11.89 3.33
C GLU A 153 32.71 -11.63 4.07
N THR A 154 33.84 -11.91 3.40
CA THR A 154 35.16 -11.69 3.94
C THR A 154 35.73 -10.28 3.73
N THR A 155 34.97 -9.40 3.06
CA THR A 155 35.34 -8.00 2.82
C THR A 155 34.26 -7.03 3.34
N PRO A 156 33.97 -7.05 4.66
CA PRO A 156 32.92 -6.19 5.24
C PRO A 156 33.20 -4.68 5.11
N ASP A 157 34.44 -4.29 4.91
CA ASP A 157 34.87 -2.89 4.74
C ASP A 157 34.39 -2.25 3.44
N GLN A 158 33.79 -3.03 2.55
CA GLN A 158 33.26 -2.55 1.27
C GLN A 158 31.73 -2.20 1.36
N LEU A 159 31.08 -2.56 2.44
CA LEU A 159 29.67 -2.20 2.63
C LEU A 159 29.53 -0.73 3.03
N SER A 160 28.69 -0.04 2.29
CA SER A 160 28.30 1.33 2.61
C SER A 160 27.01 1.31 3.44
N TYR A 161 26.89 2.19 4.40
CA TYR A 161 25.75 2.26 5.33
C TYR A 161 25.18 3.67 5.39
N ALA A 162 23.84 3.76 5.32
CA ALA A 162 23.10 4.98 5.58
C ALA A 162 22.01 4.75 6.63
N ARG A 163 21.65 5.82 7.35
CA ARG A 163 20.57 5.82 8.33
C ARG A 163 19.68 7.04 8.13
N VAL A 164 18.39 6.79 8.04
CA VAL A 164 17.35 7.81 7.98
C VAL A 164 16.54 7.73 9.26
N ALA A 165 16.36 8.85 9.94
CA ALA A 165 15.51 8.95 11.12
C ALA A 165 14.82 10.33 11.14
N GLY A 166 13.50 10.37 11.03
CA GLY A 166 12.77 11.62 11.00
C GLY A 166 11.30 11.46 10.58
N LEU A 167 10.59 12.58 10.59
CA LEU A 167 9.23 12.64 10.09
C LEU A 167 9.23 12.40 8.56
N GLY A 168 8.29 11.60 8.10
CA GLY A 168 8.02 11.40 6.69
C GLY A 168 6.97 12.36 6.13
N ASP A 169 6.46 12.04 4.96
CA ASP A 169 5.45 12.84 4.28
C ASP A 169 4.07 12.62 4.90
N THR A 170 3.47 13.68 5.40
CA THR A 170 2.15 13.68 6.05
C THR A 170 1.04 13.47 5.02
N ARG A 171 0.01 12.68 5.37
CA ARG A 171 -1.16 12.43 4.53
C ARG A 171 -2.43 12.96 5.20
N LEU A 172 -3.28 13.61 4.43
CA LEU A 172 -4.62 14.02 4.83
C LEU A 172 -5.62 13.41 3.85
N ILE A 173 -6.55 12.59 4.35
CA ILE A 173 -7.51 11.85 3.53
C ILE A 173 -8.92 12.11 4.07
N ALA A 174 -9.83 12.56 3.21
CA ALA A 174 -11.26 12.63 3.48
C ALA A 174 -11.96 11.47 2.78
N SER A 175 -12.82 10.77 3.52
CA SER A 175 -13.64 9.67 3.01
C SER A 175 -15.12 10.01 3.13
N TYR A 176 -15.91 9.71 2.10
CA TYR A 176 -17.35 9.89 2.06
C TYR A 176 -18.06 8.58 1.74
N GLN A 177 -18.93 8.13 2.64
CA GLN A 177 -19.68 6.86 2.51
C GLN A 177 -21.21 7.03 2.50
N GLY A 178 -21.68 8.25 2.25
CA GLY A 178 -23.12 8.56 2.16
C GLY A 178 -23.75 8.33 0.79
N LEU A 179 -23.05 7.66 -0.16
CA LEU A 179 -23.59 7.37 -1.50
C LEU A 179 -24.70 6.32 -1.48
N LEU A 180 -24.58 5.35 -0.59
CA LEU A 180 -25.58 4.30 -0.41
C LEU A 180 -26.19 4.41 1.00
N PRO A 181 -27.49 4.11 1.15
CA PRO A 181 -28.14 4.10 2.46
C PRO A 181 -27.49 3.11 3.45
N THR A 182 -26.83 2.07 2.94
CA THR A 182 -26.11 1.07 3.73
C THR A 182 -24.75 1.55 4.23
N HIS A 183 -24.23 2.65 3.70
CA HIS A 183 -22.87 3.15 3.96
C HIS A 183 -21.74 2.16 3.60
N TYR A 184 -22.02 1.16 2.77
CA TYR A 184 -21.06 0.12 2.40
C TYR A 184 -20.01 0.60 1.39
N LEU A 185 -20.33 1.61 0.58
CA LEU A 185 -19.45 2.19 -0.41
C LEU A 185 -18.89 3.52 0.08
N GLY A 186 -17.58 3.66 0.14
CA GLY A 186 -16.89 4.90 0.44
C GLY A 186 -15.97 5.33 -0.69
N LEU A 187 -15.91 6.64 -0.93
CA LEU A 187 -14.92 7.27 -1.80
C LEU A 187 -13.91 8.03 -0.95
N GLN A 188 -12.67 8.08 -1.39
CA GLN A 188 -11.57 8.75 -0.71
C GLN A 188 -10.89 9.77 -1.62
N LEU A 189 -10.66 10.94 -1.08
CA LEU A 189 -9.85 11.98 -1.69
C LEU A 189 -8.82 12.45 -0.66
N GLY A 190 -7.56 12.46 -1.04
CA GLY A 190 -6.50 12.84 -0.13
C GLY A 190 -5.34 13.53 -0.80
N VAL A 191 -4.46 14.04 0.03
CA VAL A 191 -3.21 14.67 -0.35
C VAL A 191 -2.09 14.18 0.56
N LYS A 192 -0.94 13.84 -0.04
CA LYS A 192 0.33 13.67 0.67
C LYS A 192 1.11 14.97 0.55
N LEU A 193 1.59 15.50 1.65
CA LEU A 193 2.36 16.73 1.73
C LEU A 193 3.85 16.43 1.94
N PRO A 194 4.78 17.13 1.28
CA PRO A 194 6.21 16.92 1.40
C PRO A 194 6.76 17.50 2.70
N THR A 195 6.44 16.88 3.83
CA THR A 195 6.87 17.30 5.17
C THR A 195 8.15 16.61 5.62
N GLY A 196 8.49 15.47 5.02
CA GLY A 196 9.72 14.74 5.27
C GLY A 196 10.95 15.37 4.61
N GLN A 197 12.13 14.99 5.10
CA GLN A 197 13.39 15.36 4.44
C GLN A 197 13.53 14.60 3.12
N SER A 198 13.91 15.29 2.05
CA SER A 198 13.98 14.78 0.68
C SER A 198 15.28 15.19 -0.02
N GLY A 199 15.47 14.70 -1.23
CA GLY A 199 16.63 15.00 -2.07
C GLY A 199 17.90 14.29 -1.59
N THR A 200 18.95 15.06 -1.28
CA THR A 200 20.25 14.58 -0.82
C THR A 200 20.49 14.84 0.67
N ALA A 201 19.42 14.89 1.46
CA ALA A 201 19.49 15.28 2.88
C ALA A 201 20.27 14.29 3.75
N VAL A 202 20.27 12.99 3.39
CA VAL A 202 21.04 11.92 4.07
C VAL A 202 22.06 11.36 3.11
N SER A 203 23.25 11.09 3.64
CA SER A 203 24.38 10.48 2.91
C SER A 203 24.84 9.20 3.60
N PHE A 204 25.56 8.37 2.88
CA PHE A 204 26.28 7.22 3.45
C PHE A 204 27.32 7.71 4.46
N HIS A 205 27.37 7.07 5.63
CA HIS A 205 28.31 7.45 6.70
C HIS A 205 29.50 6.50 6.85
N ALA A 206 29.51 5.39 6.11
CA ALA A 206 30.59 4.41 6.11
C ALA A 206 30.62 3.64 4.78
N GLY A 207 31.73 2.94 4.53
CA GLY A 207 31.96 2.11 3.33
C GLY A 207 32.56 2.87 2.17
N SER A 208 32.51 2.27 0.97
CA SER A 208 33.10 2.83 -0.27
C SER A 208 32.39 4.14 -0.71
N ASP A 209 31.10 4.25 -0.42
CA ASP A 209 30.27 5.40 -0.82
C ASP A 209 30.12 6.45 0.30
N ALA A 210 30.96 6.37 1.35
CA ALA A 210 30.92 7.32 2.46
C ALA A 210 30.97 8.78 1.98
N GLY A 211 29.98 9.58 2.36
CA GLY A 211 29.83 10.98 1.93
C GLY A 211 28.97 11.16 0.67
N SER A 212 28.71 10.10 -0.13
CA SER A 212 27.79 10.15 -1.25
C SER A 212 26.34 10.24 -0.75
N PRO A 213 25.45 10.94 -1.45
CA PRO A 213 24.05 11.00 -1.06
C PRO A 213 23.36 9.63 -1.17
N LEU A 214 22.48 9.35 -0.20
CA LEU A 214 21.55 8.22 -0.27
C LEU A 214 20.45 8.54 -1.30
N ASP A 215 19.98 7.53 -2.03
CA ASP A 215 18.96 7.66 -3.04
C ASP A 215 17.75 8.48 -2.57
N ALA A 216 17.23 9.32 -3.46
CA ALA A 216 16.09 10.19 -3.18
C ALA A 216 14.84 9.40 -2.76
N SER A 217 14.65 8.19 -3.29
CA SER A 217 13.57 7.26 -2.93
C SER A 217 13.69 6.67 -1.51
N LEU A 218 14.91 6.66 -0.97
CA LEU A 218 15.21 6.13 0.37
C LEU A 218 15.26 7.21 1.45
N GLN A 219 15.12 8.49 1.11
CA GLN A 219 15.00 9.59 2.08
C GLN A 219 13.71 9.47 2.90
N ALA A 220 13.56 10.26 3.97
CA ALA A 220 12.36 10.25 4.82
C ALA A 220 11.11 10.77 4.09
N GLY A 221 11.28 11.70 3.15
CA GLY A 221 10.24 12.25 2.30
C GLY A 221 10.65 12.23 0.84
N THR A 222 9.66 12.32 -0.04
CA THR A 222 9.86 12.30 -1.49
C THR A 222 10.01 13.70 -2.10
N GLY A 223 9.74 14.76 -1.32
CA GLY A 223 9.69 16.13 -1.82
C GLY A 223 8.49 16.42 -2.72
N SER A 224 7.58 15.47 -2.91
CA SER A 224 6.41 15.64 -3.78
C SER A 224 5.11 15.83 -3.01
N THR A 225 4.21 16.64 -3.57
CA THR A 225 2.80 16.68 -3.21
C THR A 225 2.06 15.68 -4.10
N ASP A 226 1.39 14.71 -3.50
CA ASP A 226 0.69 13.68 -4.25
C ASP A 226 -0.82 13.79 -4.04
N LEU A 227 -1.58 13.56 -5.11
CA LEU A 227 -3.02 13.33 -5.05
C LEU A 227 -3.28 11.87 -4.72
N ILE A 228 -4.20 11.61 -3.81
CA ILE A 228 -4.65 10.28 -3.42
C ILE A 228 -6.13 10.16 -3.76
N LEU A 229 -6.48 9.17 -4.57
CA LEU A 229 -7.86 8.82 -4.91
C LEU A 229 -8.11 7.39 -4.46
N GLY A 230 -9.24 7.13 -3.83
CA GLY A 230 -9.58 5.79 -3.37
C GLY A 230 -11.06 5.51 -3.34
N ALA A 231 -11.37 4.23 -3.26
CA ALA A 231 -12.70 3.72 -3.00
C ALA A 231 -12.60 2.45 -2.16
N TYR A 232 -13.59 2.22 -1.32
CA TYR A 232 -13.74 0.97 -0.59
C TYR A 232 -15.19 0.51 -0.58
N TYR A 233 -15.35 -0.78 -0.52
CA TYR A 233 -16.63 -1.42 -0.37
C TYR A 233 -16.54 -2.46 0.75
N TYR A 234 -17.49 -2.43 1.65
CA TYR A 234 -17.58 -3.34 2.78
C TYR A 234 -19.00 -3.89 2.85
N GLN A 235 -19.15 -5.20 3.04
CA GLN A 235 -20.45 -5.83 3.11
C GLN A 235 -20.44 -7.04 4.04
N PRO A 236 -21.40 -7.14 4.98
CA PRO A 236 -21.70 -8.41 5.64
C PRO A 236 -22.16 -9.44 4.59
N VAL A 237 -21.47 -10.57 4.53
CA VAL A 237 -21.79 -11.68 3.63
C VAL A 237 -22.69 -12.70 4.33
N SER A 238 -22.52 -12.83 5.63
CA SER A 238 -23.36 -13.65 6.51
C SER A 238 -23.48 -12.99 7.89
N GLN A 239 -24.03 -13.71 8.87
CA GLN A 239 -24.05 -13.25 10.27
C GLN A 239 -22.66 -13.22 10.91
N ASP A 240 -21.74 -14.06 10.40
CA ASP A 240 -20.44 -14.31 10.98
C ASP A 240 -19.29 -13.80 10.11
N PHE A 241 -19.55 -13.44 8.84
CA PHE A 241 -18.48 -13.07 7.91
C PHE A 241 -18.79 -11.75 7.18
N ASP A 242 -17.78 -10.90 7.16
CA ASP A 242 -17.76 -9.68 6.38
C ASP A 242 -16.71 -9.79 5.25
N ALA A 243 -17.04 -9.23 4.10
CA ALA A 243 -16.11 -9.08 2.99
C ALA A 243 -15.84 -7.60 2.72
N PHE A 244 -14.64 -7.28 2.28
CA PHE A 244 -14.29 -5.93 1.87
C PHE A 244 -13.38 -5.92 0.65
N ALA A 245 -13.45 -4.81 -0.08
CA ALA A 245 -12.54 -4.47 -1.16
C ALA A 245 -12.15 -3.00 -1.02
N SER A 246 -10.89 -2.66 -1.24
CA SER A 246 -10.46 -1.27 -1.33
C SER A 246 -9.46 -1.10 -2.45
N ALA A 247 -9.52 0.04 -3.13
CA ALA A 247 -8.57 0.44 -4.15
C ALA A 247 -8.11 1.86 -3.87
N GLN A 248 -6.82 2.13 -4.02
CA GLN A 248 -6.25 3.46 -3.88
C GLN A 248 -5.22 3.71 -4.98
N PHE A 249 -5.26 4.91 -5.54
CA PHE A 249 -4.30 5.42 -6.51
C PHE A 249 -3.64 6.67 -5.93
N GLN A 250 -2.32 6.74 -6.01
CA GLN A 250 -1.51 7.88 -5.57
C GLN A 250 -0.59 8.31 -6.70
N ALA A 251 -0.57 9.61 -7.00
CA ALA A 251 0.28 10.20 -8.04
C ALA A 251 0.82 11.55 -7.59
N ALA A 252 2.11 11.81 -7.85
CA ALA A 252 2.72 13.10 -7.63
C ALA A 252 2.16 14.12 -8.63
N VAL A 253 1.58 15.20 -8.10
CA VAL A 253 1.02 16.32 -8.88
C VAL A 253 1.94 17.55 -8.87
N SER A 254 2.85 17.62 -7.88
CA SER A 254 3.88 18.64 -7.78
C SER A 254 5.08 18.07 -7.03
N HIS A 255 6.28 18.51 -7.35
CA HIS A 255 7.52 18.11 -6.67
C HIS A 255 8.43 19.31 -6.47
N ARG A 256 9.22 19.30 -5.39
CA ARG A 256 10.15 20.38 -5.03
C ARG A 256 11.49 20.22 -5.72
N LEU A 257 11.88 18.98 -6.02
CA LEU A 257 13.11 18.65 -6.71
C LEU A 257 12.80 18.66 -8.21
N ASP A 258 12.95 19.82 -8.86
CA ASP A 258 12.51 20.08 -10.24
C ASP A 258 13.60 20.77 -11.08
N GLN A 259 14.85 20.87 -10.57
CA GLN A 259 15.95 21.49 -11.28
C GLN A 259 16.76 20.43 -12.06
N PRO A 260 17.33 20.79 -13.21
CA PRO A 260 18.24 19.89 -13.94
C PRO A 260 19.37 19.39 -13.04
N GLY A 261 19.57 18.07 -12.96
CA GLY A 261 20.53 17.41 -12.09
C GLY A 261 20.09 17.23 -10.63
N ASP A 262 18.94 17.77 -10.24
CA ASP A 262 18.31 17.61 -8.91
C ASP A 262 16.80 17.37 -9.04
N ASP A 263 16.40 16.65 -10.10
CA ASP A 263 15.00 16.33 -10.39
C ASP A 263 14.65 14.95 -9.83
N PHE A 264 13.55 14.88 -9.06
CA PHE A 264 13.01 13.64 -8.54
C PHE A 264 11.49 13.68 -8.42
N ARG A 265 10.83 12.68 -9.01
CA ARG A 265 9.40 12.45 -8.91
C ARG A 265 9.11 10.99 -8.64
N PRO A 266 8.44 10.63 -7.52
CA PRO A 266 8.08 9.24 -7.25
C PRO A 266 7.09 8.72 -8.30
N GLY A 267 7.21 7.44 -8.62
CA GLY A 267 6.28 6.76 -9.51
C GLY A 267 4.87 6.68 -8.92
N ASN A 268 3.87 6.60 -9.79
CA ASN A 268 2.49 6.42 -9.36
C ASN A 268 2.32 5.04 -8.71
N ALA A 269 1.53 4.98 -7.63
CA ALA A 269 1.24 3.75 -6.92
C ALA A 269 -0.26 3.43 -6.95
N THR A 270 -0.60 2.17 -7.20
CA THR A 270 -1.95 1.65 -7.12
C THR A 270 -1.96 0.48 -6.15
N THR A 271 -2.86 0.49 -5.19
CA THR A 271 -3.10 -0.63 -4.27
C THR A 271 -4.52 -1.14 -4.43
N LEU A 272 -4.68 -2.45 -4.38
CA LEU A 272 -5.97 -3.13 -4.30
C LEU A 272 -5.92 -4.13 -3.16
N SER A 273 -6.86 -4.05 -2.22
CA SER A 273 -7.00 -5.00 -1.13
C SER A 273 -8.37 -5.67 -1.20
N LEU A 274 -8.38 -6.98 -1.10
CA LEU A 274 -9.58 -7.80 -1.00
C LEU A 274 -9.46 -8.62 0.28
N GLY A 275 -10.51 -8.70 1.08
CA GLY A 275 -10.41 -9.45 2.32
C GLY A 275 -11.74 -9.94 2.86
N VAL A 276 -11.61 -10.87 3.80
CA VAL A 276 -12.71 -11.42 4.60
C VAL A 276 -12.35 -11.32 6.07
N ARG A 277 -13.36 -11.13 6.90
CA ARG A 277 -13.26 -11.04 8.36
C ARG A 277 -14.25 -12.01 8.98
N ASP A 278 -13.82 -12.68 10.04
CA ASP A 278 -14.69 -13.54 10.85
C ASP A 278 -15.15 -12.74 12.08
N GLU A 279 -16.42 -12.36 12.08
CA GLU A 279 -17.08 -11.56 13.12
C GLU A 279 -17.84 -12.44 14.14
N THR A 280 -17.61 -13.77 14.15
CA THR A 280 -18.24 -14.71 15.09
C THR A 280 -18.01 -14.30 16.55
N SER A 281 -16.85 -13.69 16.83
CA SER A 281 -16.49 -13.21 18.17
C SER A 281 -16.42 -11.69 18.22
N ALA A 282 -17.14 -11.08 19.16
CA ALA A 282 -17.03 -9.64 19.42
C ALA A 282 -15.69 -9.21 20.04
N ALA A 283 -14.90 -10.17 20.56
CA ALA A 283 -13.63 -9.88 21.25
C ALA A 283 -12.42 -9.97 20.32
N TRP A 284 -12.46 -10.82 19.31
CA TRP A 284 -11.36 -11.05 18.40
C TRP A 284 -11.88 -11.41 17.00
N VAL A 285 -11.35 -10.76 16.01
CA VAL A 285 -11.79 -10.83 14.63
C VAL A 285 -10.58 -11.22 13.75
N PRO A 286 -10.44 -12.52 13.40
CA PRO A 286 -9.49 -12.95 12.41
C PRO A 286 -9.84 -12.38 11.03
N GLN A 287 -8.83 -12.12 10.23
CA GLN A 287 -9.01 -11.65 8.87
C GLN A 287 -7.97 -12.24 7.93
N LEU A 288 -8.33 -12.35 6.66
CA LEU A 288 -7.43 -12.74 5.59
C LEU A 288 -7.60 -11.76 4.42
N GLN A 289 -6.49 -11.23 3.94
CA GLN A 289 -6.47 -10.25 2.84
C GLN A 289 -5.57 -10.72 1.72
N LEU A 290 -5.94 -10.37 0.49
CA LEU A 290 -5.08 -10.35 -0.68
C LEU A 290 -4.79 -8.89 -1.01
N ASN A 291 -3.53 -8.48 -0.89
CA ASN A 291 -3.10 -7.11 -1.18
C ASN A 291 -2.26 -7.11 -2.46
N LEU A 292 -2.68 -6.33 -3.43
CA LEU A 292 -1.99 -6.12 -4.70
C LEU A 292 -1.43 -4.71 -4.75
N LEU A 293 -0.16 -4.61 -5.07
CA LEU A 293 0.55 -3.35 -5.24
C LEU A 293 1.12 -3.26 -6.65
N HIS A 294 0.87 -2.15 -7.30
CA HIS A 294 1.52 -1.77 -8.53
C HIS A 294 2.14 -0.37 -8.38
N LYS A 295 3.41 -0.22 -8.75
CA LYS A 295 4.10 1.07 -8.80
C LYS A 295 4.77 1.25 -10.16
N SER A 296 4.64 2.42 -10.78
CA SER A 296 5.42 2.82 -11.96
C SER A 296 6.81 3.30 -11.54
N ALA A 297 7.77 3.32 -12.47
CA ALA A 297 9.12 3.79 -12.21
C ALA A 297 9.16 5.23 -11.69
N ASP A 298 10.07 5.49 -10.77
CA ASP A 298 10.42 6.85 -10.36
C ASP A 298 11.03 7.60 -11.55
N GLN A 299 10.97 8.92 -11.53
CA GLN A 299 11.37 9.79 -12.64
C GLN A 299 12.29 10.89 -12.14
N GLY A 300 13.08 11.45 -13.07
CA GLY A 300 14.05 12.51 -12.79
C GLY A 300 15.49 12.01 -12.73
N ASP A 301 16.41 12.96 -12.55
CA ASP A 301 17.86 12.70 -12.58
C ASP A 301 18.35 11.96 -11.33
N LEU A 302 17.65 12.15 -10.18
CA LEU A 302 17.95 11.46 -8.91
C LEU A 302 17.20 10.12 -8.76
N ALA A 303 16.48 9.67 -9.80
CA ALA A 303 15.70 8.45 -9.74
C ALA A 303 16.51 7.25 -10.27
N ASP A 304 16.56 6.18 -9.50
CA ASP A 304 16.99 4.87 -10.01
C ASP A 304 15.83 4.24 -10.81
N ARG A 305 15.65 4.76 -12.05
CA ARG A 305 14.51 4.39 -12.91
C ARG A 305 14.42 2.91 -13.24
N PRO A 306 15.53 2.18 -13.48
CA PRO A 306 15.48 0.76 -13.80
C PRO A 306 14.96 -0.10 -12.66
N ASP A 307 15.26 0.29 -11.41
CA ASP A 307 15.12 -0.54 -10.23
C ASP A 307 14.05 -0.05 -9.26
N THR A 308 13.03 0.69 -9.74
CA THR A 308 11.99 1.29 -8.87
C THR A 308 10.54 0.98 -9.24
N ALA A 309 10.30 0.11 -10.22
CA ALA A 309 8.96 -0.24 -10.68
C ALA A 309 8.61 -1.75 -10.52
N GLY A 310 7.30 -2.21 -10.49
CA GLY A 310 6.81 -3.63 -10.51
C GLY A 310 5.44 -3.82 -9.95
N PHE A 311 5.13 -5.08 -9.79
CA PHE A 311 3.88 -5.58 -9.24
C PHE A 311 4.15 -6.60 -8.14
N VAL A 312 3.42 -6.50 -7.03
CA VAL A 312 3.54 -7.44 -5.90
C VAL A 312 2.15 -7.84 -5.41
N ALA A 313 2.01 -9.11 -5.10
CA ALA A 313 0.83 -9.65 -4.43
C ALA A 313 1.22 -10.26 -3.07
N TYR A 314 0.48 -9.90 -2.03
CA TYR A 314 0.65 -10.40 -0.67
C TYR A 314 -0.60 -11.13 -0.20
N LEU A 315 -0.42 -12.28 0.43
CA LEU A 315 -1.43 -12.89 1.28
C LEU A 315 -1.20 -12.45 2.72
N SER A 316 -2.23 -11.90 3.36
CA SER A 316 -2.08 -11.15 4.61
C SER A 316 -3.06 -11.64 5.67
N PRO A 317 -2.71 -12.68 6.45
CA PRO A 317 -3.45 -13.03 7.65
C PRO A 317 -3.29 -11.95 8.72
N GLY A 318 -4.37 -11.66 9.43
CA GLY A 318 -4.41 -10.67 10.48
C GLY A 318 -5.41 -11.01 11.58
N LEU A 319 -5.32 -10.29 12.67
CA LEU A 319 -6.20 -10.42 13.82
C LEU A 319 -6.46 -9.03 14.42
N THR A 320 -7.72 -8.74 14.71
CA THR A 320 -8.13 -7.59 15.51
C THR A 320 -8.68 -8.08 16.84
N VAL A 321 -8.26 -7.47 17.94
CA VAL A 321 -8.68 -7.80 19.31
C VAL A 321 -9.29 -6.55 19.95
N ARG A 322 -10.50 -6.65 20.44
CA ARG A 322 -11.14 -5.63 21.27
C ARG A 322 -10.65 -5.75 22.71
N ALA A 323 -9.63 -4.97 23.06
CA ALA A 323 -9.04 -5.00 24.39
C ALA A 323 -9.91 -4.30 25.44
N LEU A 324 -10.57 -3.19 25.08
CA LEU A 324 -11.55 -2.45 25.89
C LEU A 324 -12.72 -2.01 24.99
N SER A 325 -13.74 -1.41 25.58
CA SER A 325 -14.89 -0.88 24.82
C SER A 325 -14.48 0.14 23.75
N SER A 326 -13.41 0.91 24.00
CA SER A 326 -12.88 1.96 23.13
C SER A 326 -11.50 1.66 22.57
N LEU A 327 -10.86 0.51 22.92
CA LEU A 327 -9.50 0.17 22.49
C LEU A 327 -9.48 -1.12 21.69
N TYR A 328 -8.99 -1.03 20.48
CA TYR A 328 -8.72 -2.16 19.60
C TYR A 328 -7.23 -2.30 19.34
N LEU A 329 -6.75 -3.52 19.37
CA LEU A 329 -5.39 -3.90 18.96
C LEU A 329 -5.50 -4.72 17.70
N TYR A 330 -4.60 -4.53 16.75
CA TYR A 330 -4.58 -5.33 15.54
C TYR A 330 -3.15 -5.67 15.11
N GLY A 331 -3.03 -6.78 14.39
CA GLY A 331 -1.79 -7.22 13.79
C GLY A 331 -2.05 -7.91 12.46
N VAL A 332 -1.18 -7.65 11.50
CA VAL A 332 -1.22 -8.27 10.16
C VAL A 332 0.20 -8.65 9.77
N VAL A 333 0.36 -9.86 9.22
CA VAL A 333 1.59 -10.30 8.58
C VAL A 333 1.33 -10.39 7.09
N GLN A 334 2.16 -9.78 6.25
CA GLN A 334 2.04 -9.89 4.80
C GLN A 334 3.12 -10.84 4.27
N LEU A 335 2.67 -11.86 3.56
CA LEU A 335 3.51 -12.89 2.93
C LEU A 335 3.46 -12.67 1.42
N PRO A 336 4.56 -12.30 0.75
CA PRO A 336 4.57 -12.13 -0.69
C PRO A 336 4.33 -13.49 -1.37
N VAL A 337 3.30 -13.57 -2.20
CA VAL A 337 2.95 -14.77 -2.97
C VAL A 337 3.31 -14.63 -4.45
N TYR A 338 3.48 -13.40 -4.91
CA TYR A 338 3.91 -13.10 -6.27
C TYR A 338 4.65 -11.76 -6.31
N SER A 339 5.66 -11.65 -7.15
CA SER A 339 6.30 -10.37 -7.51
C SER A 339 6.78 -10.40 -8.95
N ASP A 340 6.72 -9.27 -9.61
CA ASP A 340 7.35 -9.00 -10.91
C ASP A 340 7.97 -7.61 -10.83
N LEU A 341 9.30 -7.55 -10.66
CA LEU A 341 10.06 -6.34 -10.36
C LEU A 341 10.92 -5.95 -11.55
N SER A 342 11.02 -4.65 -11.86
CA SER A 342 11.99 -4.16 -12.82
C SER A 342 13.39 -4.22 -12.24
N GLY A 343 14.40 -4.42 -13.11
CA GLY A 343 15.78 -4.47 -12.68
C GLY A 343 16.02 -5.39 -11.48
N TYR A 344 16.84 -4.95 -10.54
CA TYR A 344 17.15 -5.69 -9.33
C TYR A 344 16.85 -4.86 -8.09
N GLN A 345 15.90 -5.31 -7.27
CA GLN A 345 15.41 -4.58 -6.11
C GLN A 345 15.48 -5.44 -4.85
N LEU A 346 15.68 -4.78 -3.72
CA LEU A 346 15.53 -5.41 -2.41
C LEU A 346 14.06 -5.72 -2.13
N PHE A 347 13.84 -6.88 -1.55
CA PHE A 347 12.50 -7.42 -1.36
C PHE A 347 12.35 -8.07 0.02
N PRO A 348 11.23 -7.89 0.73
CA PRO A 348 11.00 -8.51 2.02
C PRO A 348 10.54 -9.96 1.84
N ARG A 349 10.98 -10.85 2.73
CA ARG A 349 10.44 -12.22 2.85
C ARG A 349 9.06 -12.21 3.49
N TRP A 350 8.82 -11.27 4.35
CA TRP A 350 7.55 -10.97 5.00
C TRP A 350 7.60 -9.55 5.57
N THR A 351 6.42 -8.98 5.82
CA THR A 351 6.29 -7.72 6.56
C THR A 351 5.29 -7.88 7.68
N ALA A 352 5.38 -7.06 8.70
CA ALA A 352 4.43 -7.08 9.80
C ALA A 352 3.97 -5.67 10.15
N THR A 353 2.70 -5.57 10.45
CA THR A 353 2.06 -4.39 10.98
C THR A 353 1.41 -4.74 12.31
N VAL A 354 1.66 -3.95 13.34
CA VAL A 354 0.91 -4.00 14.59
C VAL A 354 0.42 -2.60 14.93
N GLY A 355 -0.78 -2.50 15.44
CA GLY A 355 -1.35 -1.20 15.74
C GLY A 355 -2.41 -1.24 16.82
N LEU A 356 -2.79 -0.04 17.25
CA LEU A 356 -3.91 0.18 18.12
C LEU A 356 -4.79 1.32 17.60
N SER A 357 -6.08 1.21 17.87
CA SER A 357 -7.07 2.26 17.61
C SER A 357 -7.85 2.54 18.89
N TYR A 358 -7.89 3.80 19.30
CA TYR A 358 -8.57 4.26 20.50
C TYR A 358 -9.63 5.29 20.15
N ALA A 359 -10.89 5.03 20.53
CA ALA A 359 -11.99 5.98 20.41
C ALA A 359 -11.97 6.92 21.63
N LEU A 360 -11.89 8.24 21.36
CA LEU A 360 -11.80 9.31 22.36
C LEU A 360 -13.18 9.76 22.83
#